data_ba666dbfa5006e98f0815e6b8662ed04
#
_entry.id   ba666dbfa5006e98f0815e6b8662ed04
#
_cell.length_a   1.000
_cell.length_b   1.000
_cell.length_c   1.000
_cell.angle_alpha   90.00
_cell.angle_beta   90.00
_cell.angle_gamma   90.00
#
_symmetry.space_group_name_H-M   'P 1'
#
loop_
_entity.id
_entity.type
_entity.pdbx_description
1 polymer ?
#
loop_
_entity_poly.entity_id
_entity_poly.type
_entity_poly.pdbx_seq_one_letter_code
_entity_poly.pdbx_strand_id
1 'polypeptide(L)'
;FETVTFAIKGEVEHRDSGGGGGTITTGGVQWMTAGSGLVHEEFHSRKFSEEGGEFEMIQLWVNLPSDLKMTIPRYQSFDEADFPVIYQDNDKLKIKVIAGSFESIVSPVKTFTLINIYEVYSSENSILEIPLSQGSNTLFFQLSGKSWI
;
A
#
# COMPACT_ATOMS: atom_id res chain seq x y z
N PHE A 1 -10.29 8.71 9.21
CA PHE A 1 -9.61 7.48 8.77
C PHE A 1 -8.82 7.73 7.49
N GLU A 2 -8.02 6.75 7.10
CA GLU A 2 -7.28 6.72 5.85
C GLU A 2 -7.60 5.42 5.09
N THR A 3 -7.50 5.43 3.77
CA THR A 3 -7.51 4.24 2.93
C THR A 3 -6.20 4.11 2.18
N VAL A 4 -5.70 2.89 2.07
CA VAL A 4 -4.51 2.56 1.31
C VAL A 4 -4.90 1.56 0.24
N THR A 5 -4.82 1.97 -1.01
CA THR A 5 -5.17 1.15 -2.17
C THR A 5 -3.91 0.63 -2.84
N PHE A 6 -3.79 -0.68 -2.95
CA PHE A 6 -2.69 -1.38 -3.60
C PHE A 6 -3.21 -1.98 -4.90
N ALA A 7 -2.72 -1.53 -6.04
CA ALA A 7 -3.03 -2.15 -7.32
C ALA A 7 -2.07 -3.32 -7.56
N ILE A 8 -2.52 -4.54 -7.27
CA ILE A 8 -1.72 -5.76 -7.47
C ILE A 8 -1.65 -6.13 -8.95
N LYS A 9 -2.81 -6.04 -9.65
CA LYS A 9 -2.93 -6.22 -11.09
C LYS A 9 -3.98 -5.29 -11.67
N GLY A 10 -3.73 -4.80 -12.88
CA GLY A 10 -4.62 -3.87 -13.56
C GLY A 10 -4.39 -2.43 -13.13
N GLU A 11 -5.41 -1.61 -13.32
CA GLU A 11 -5.35 -0.19 -12.93
C GLU A 11 -6.69 0.32 -12.41
N VAL A 12 -6.62 1.24 -11.47
CA VAL A 12 -7.76 1.93 -10.84
C VAL A 12 -7.65 3.42 -11.10
N GLU A 13 -8.71 4.01 -11.61
CA GLU A 13 -8.86 5.46 -11.67
C GLU A 13 -9.72 5.92 -10.50
N HIS A 14 -9.39 7.04 -9.90
CA HIS A 14 -10.13 7.61 -8.79
C HIS A 14 -10.32 9.10 -8.96
N ARG A 15 -11.35 9.64 -8.33
CA ARG A 15 -11.59 11.08 -8.20
C ARG A 15 -12.40 11.38 -6.95
N ASP A 16 -12.33 12.63 -6.53
CA ASP A 16 -12.96 13.07 -5.30
C ASP A 16 -13.64 14.47 -5.38
N SER A 17 -14.39 14.77 -4.34
CA SER A 17 -15.10 16.05 -4.21
C SER A 17 -14.21 17.26 -3.95
N GLY A 18 -12.93 17.06 -3.65
CA GLY A 18 -11.94 18.11 -3.45
C GLY A 18 -11.21 18.52 -4.74
N GLY A 19 -11.53 17.87 -5.87
CA GLY A 19 -10.87 18.08 -7.18
C GLY A 19 -9.59 17.27 -7.36
N GLY A 20 -9.33 16.31 -6.47
CA GLY A 20 -8.27 15.33 -6.61
C GLY A 20 -8.67 14.18 -7.53
N GLY A 21 -7.68 13.49 -8.11
CA GLY A 21 -7.89 12.33 -8.93
C GLY A 21 -6.59 11.82 -9.53
N GLY A 22 -6.63 10.61 -10.07
CA GLY A 22 -5.48 9.99 -10.69
C GLY A 22 -5.71 8.53 -11.04
N THR A 23 -4.68 7.89 -11.55
CA THR A 23 -4.68 6.47 -11.88
C THR A 23 -3.61 5.77 -11.05
N ILE A 24 -3.98 4.64 -10.46
CA ILE A 24 -3.07 3.75 -9.74
C ILE A 24 -2.82 2.56 -10.65
N THR A 25 -1.60 2.39 -11.11
CA THR A 25 -1.19 1.29 -11.98
C THR A 25 -0.64 0.12 -11.18
N THR A 26 -0.49 -1.03 -11.83
CA THR A 26 0.07 -2.25 -11.19
C THR A 26 1.36 -1.95 -10.42
N GLY A 27 1.43 -2.41 -9.17
CA GLY A 27 2.54 -2.17 -8.24
C GLY A 27 2.49 -0.82 -7.53
N GLY A 28 1.62 0.10 -7.99
CA GLY A 28 1.42 1.41 -7.38
C GLY A 28 0.55 1.36 -6.13
N VAL A 29 0.67 2.40 -5.32
CA VAL A 29 -0.08 2.56 -4.06
C VAL A 29 -0.61 3.98 -3.94
N GLN A 30 -1.85 4.10 -3.54
CA GLN A 30 -2.42 5.37 -3.13
C GLN A 30 -2.76 5.36 -1.65
N TRP A 31 -2.31 6.38 -0.95
CA TRP A 31 -2.66 6.65 0.44
C TRP A 31 -3.55 7.88 0.52
N MET A 32 -4.84 7.67 0.79
CA MET A 32 -5.81 8.74 0.96
C MET A 32 -6.09 8.95 2.44
N THR A 33 -5.84 10.14 2.93
CA THR A 33 -6.33 10.60 4.23
C THR A 33 -7.68 11.26 4.02
N ALA A 34 -8.78 10.61 4.41
CA ALA A 34 -10.12 11.18 4.32
C ALA A 34 -10.35 12.32 5.33
N GLY A 35 -9.70 12.25 6.49
CA GLY A 35 -9.68 13.31 7.50
C GLY A 35 -11.08 13.81 7.86
N SER A 36 -11.28 15.12 7.72
CA SER A 36 -12.54 15.83 8.02
C SER A 36 -13.70 15.49 7.08
N GLY A 37 -13.45 14.74 6.02
CA GLY A 37 -14.44 14.21 5.10
C GLY A 37 -14.10 14.46 3.63
N LEU A 38 -14.34 13.44 2.82
CA LEU A 38 -14.14 13.46 1.38
C LEU A 38 -15.12 12.48 0.73
N VAL A 39 -15.82 12.92 -0.31
CA VAL A 39 -16.58 12.02 -1.17
C VAL A 39 -15.66 11.55 -2.27
N HIS A 40 -15.58 10.24 -2.46
CA HIS A 40 -14.57 9.59 -3.27
C HIS A 40 -15.19 8.43 -4.05
N GLU A 41 -14.72 8.24 -5.27
CA GLU A 41 -15.07 7.10 -6.11
C GLU A 41 -13.83 6.47 -6.72
N GLU A 42 -13.85 5.15 -6.86
CA GLU A 42 -12.84 4.35 -7.54
C GLU A 42 -13.51 3.52 -8.63
N PHE A 43 -12.90 3.45 -9.79
CA PHE A 43 -13.45 2.76 -10.95
C PHE A 43 -12.32 2.27 -11.87
N HIS A 44 -12.65 1.36 -12.78
CA HIS A 44 -11.71 0.95 -13.82
C HIS A 44 -11.42 2.14 -14.75
N SER A 45 -10.15 2.36 -15.07
CA SER A 45 -9.80 3.37 -16.06
C SER A 45 -10.49 3.06 -17.39
N ARG A 46 -10.69 4.10 -18.21
CA ARG A 46 -11.25 3.91 -19.54
C ARG A 46 -10.44 2.91 -20.36
N LYS A 47 -9.11 3.05 -20.33
CA LYS A 47 -8.21 2.14 -21.01
C LYS A 47 -8.40 0.70 -20.56
N PHE A 48 -8.38 0.45 -19.25
CA PHE A 48 -8.57 -0.88 -18.69
C PHE A 48 -9.96 -1.45 -19.01
N SER A 49 -11.00 -0.61 -19.03
CA SER A 49 -12.35 -1.01 -19.40
C SER A 49 -12.48 -1.42 -20.86
N GLU A 50 -11.71 -0.81 -21.77
CA GLU A 50 -11.70 -1.13 -23.20
C GLU A 50 -10.81 -2.35 -23.52
N GLU A 51 -9.64 -2.48 -22.88
CA GLU A 51 -8.68 -3.55 -23.15
C GLU A 51 -8.97 -4.83 -22.35
N GLY A 52 -9.57 -4.68 -21.17
CA GLY A 52 -9.76 -5.78 -20.22
C GLY A 52 -8.47 -6.22 -19.56
N GLY A 53 -8.51 -7.34 -18.84
CA GLY A 53 -7.36 -7.94 -18.20
C GLY A 53 -7.66 -8.46 -16.79
N GLU A 54 -6.63 -8.95 -16.12
CA GLU A 54 -6.74 -9.33 -14.71
C GLU A 54 -6.79 -8.08 -13.83
N PHE A 55 -7.69 -8.10 -12.87
CA PHE A 55 -7.83 -7.05 -11.88
C PHE A 55 -7.73 -7.63 -10.47
N GLU A 56 -6.78 -7.13 -9.71
CA GLU A 56 -6.58 -7.52 -8.32
C GLU A 56 -6.15 -6.28 -7.52
N MET A 57 -6.92 -5.95 -6.51
CA MET A 57 -6.71 -4.78 -5.66
C MET A 57 -6.91 -5.15 -4.20
N ILE A 58 -6.10 -4.57 -3.32
CA ILE A 58 -6.32 -4.60 -1.88
C ILE A 58 -6.56 -3.18 -1.42
N GLN A 59 -7.58 -2.98 -0.58
CA GLN A 59 -7.78 -1.72 0.13
C GLN A 59 -7.72 -1.97 1.62
N LEU A 60 -6.79 -1.28 2.28
CA LEU A 60 -6.62 -1.28 3.72
C LEU A 60 -7.22 0.00 4.31
N TRP A 61 -8.02 -0.14 5.35
CA TRP A 61 -8.54 0.99 6.11
C TRP A 61 -7.69 1.19 7.36
N VAL A 62 -7.16 2.41 7.52
CA VAL A 62 -6.31 2.80 8.63
C VAL A 62 -7.06 3.80 9.50
N ASN A 63 -7.24 3.46 10.78
CA ASN A 63 -7.89 4.37 11.72
C ASN A 63 -6.91 5.45 12.17
N LEU A 64 -7.41 6.67 12.32
CA LEU A 64 -6.65 7.78 12.90
C LEU A 64 -7.00 7.95 14.39
N PRO A 65 -6.05 8.37 15.22
CA PRO A 65 -6.34 8.82 16.58
C PRO A 65 -7.40 9.93 16.61
N SER A 66 -8.06 10.07 17.74
CA SER A 66 -9.21 10.99 17.89
C SER A 66 -8.88 12.43 17.54
N ASP A 67 -7.72 12.90 17.92
CA ASP A 67 -7.19 14.25 17.67
C ASP A 67 -6.83 14.51 16.20
N LEU A 68 -6.60 13.45 15.43
CA LEU A 68 -6.26 13.50 13.99
C LEU A 68 -7.43 13.17 13.06
N LYS A 69 -8.60 12.76 13.61
CA LYS A 69 -9.75 12.38 12.78
C LYS A 69 -10.26 13.49 11.88
N MET A 70 -10.12 14.74 12.32
CA MET A 70 -10.58 15.93 11.58
C MET A 70 -9.45 16.65 10.85
N THR A 71 -8.35 15.98 10.58
CA THR A 71 -7.25 16.53 9.78
C THR A 71 -7.69 16.84 8.34
N ILE A 72 -6.94 17.69 7.66
CA ILE A 72 -7.23 18.07 6.27
C ILE A 72 -7.05 16.85 5.36
N PRO A 73 -8.01 16.56 4.47
CA PRO A 73 -7.89 15.51 3.48
C PRO A 73 -6.64 15.70 2.60
N ARG A 74 -5.97 14.60 2.29
CA ARG A 74 -4.80 14.61 1.41
C ARG A 74 -4.61 13.28 0.72
N TYR A 75 -3.87 13.30 -0.40
CA TYR A 75 -3.41 12.11 -1.12
C TYR A 75 -1.91 12.05 -1.18
N GLN A 76 -1.41 10.82 -1.21
CA GLN A 76 -0.06 10.48 -1.60
C GLN A 76 -0.19 9.34 -2.60
N SER A 77 0.30 9.52 -3.82
CA SER A 77 0.28 8.50 -4.86
C SER A 77 1.71 8.17 -5.25
N PHE A 78 1.98 6.90 -5.39
CA PHE A 78 3.30 6.37 -5.69
C PHE A 78 3.19 5.29 -6.77
N ASP A 79 4.08 5.33 -7.71
CA ASP A 79 4.29 4.25 -8.66
C ASP A 79 5.17 3.15 -8.02
N GLU A 80 5.20 1.96 -8.63
CA GLU A 80 6.02 0.85 -8.13
C GLU A 80 7.49 1.24 -7.93
N ALA A 81 8.04 2.04 -8.83
CA ALA A 81 9.43 2.46 -8.82
C ALA A 81 9.80 3.45 -7.70
N ASP A 82 8.81 4.07 -7.06
CA ASP A 82 9.05 5.02 -5.96
C ASP A 82 9.38 4.31 -4.65
N PHE A 83 9.05 3.02 -4.54
CA PHE A 83 9.28 2.26 -3.32
C PHE A 83 10.67 1.64 -3.28
N PRO A 84 11.38 1.79 -2.16
CA PRO A 84 12.64 1.10 -1.98
C PRO A 84 12.41 -0.41 -1.85
N VAL A 85 13.34 -1.16 -2.46
CA VAL A 85 13.34 -2.62 -2.47
C VAL A 85 14.63 -3.14 -1.87
N ILE A 86 14.52 -4.16 -1.05
CA ILE A 86 15.63 -4.87 -0.42
C ILE A 86 15.59 -6.31 -0.91
N TYR A 87 16.75 -6.84 -1.25
CA TYR A 87 16.93 -8.24 -1.60
C TYR A 87 17.69 -8.96 -0.49
N GLN A 88 17.20 -10.12 -0.09
CA GLN A 88 17.83 -10.98 0.91
C GLN A 88 17.89 -12.44 0.43
N ASP A 89 18.62 -13.29 1.13
CA ASP A 89 18.76 -14.71 0.83
C ASP A 89 19.20 -14.98 -0.62
N ASN A 90 20.31 -14.35 -1.05
CA ASN A 90 20.83 -14.46 -2.44
C ASN A 90 19.76 -14.11 -3.49
N ASP A 91 19.05 -13.00 -3.29
CA ASP A 91 17.99 -12.48 -4.16
C ASP A 91 16.70 -13.33 -4.25
N LYS A 92 16.56 -14.33 -3.40
CA LYS A 92 15.34 -15.14 -3.33
C LYS A 92 14.17 -14.40 -2.69
N LEU A 93 14.47 -13.47 -1.78
CA LEU A 93 13.51 -12.59 -1.14
C LEU A 93 13.61 -11.17 -1.70
N LYS A 94 12.50 -10.63 -2.16
CA LYS A 94 12.34 -9.23 -2.54
C LYS A 94 11.36 -8.59 -1.56
N ILE A 95 11.80 -7.57 -0.83
CA ILE A 95 11.00 -6.86 0.19
C ILE A 95 10.84 -5.42 -0.29
N LYS A 96 9.61 -5.03 -0.67
CA LYS A 96 9.26 -3.66 -1.02
C LYS A 96 8.73 -2.97 0.24
N VAL A 97 9.34 -1.86 0.63
CA VAL A 97 8.97 -1.09 1.84
C VAL A 97 7.96 -0.02 1.46
N ILE A 98 6.68 -0.32 1.68
CA ILE A 98 5.56 0.56 1.28
C ILE A 98 5.32 1.66 2.30
N ALA A 99 5.38 1.36 3.59
CA ALA A 99 5.29 2.37 4.64
C ALA A 99 6.24 2.03 5.79
N GLY A 100 6.68 3.04 6.50
CA GLY A 100 7.60 2.92 7.62
C GLY A 100 9.02 2.60 7.18
N SER A 101 9.69 1.65 7.85
CA SER A 101 11.07 1.30 7.56
C SER A 101 11.33 -0.19 7.75
N PHE A 102 12.29 -0.72 7.00
CA PHE A 102 12.86 -2.05 7.19
C PHE A 102 14.39 -1.91 7.23
N GLU A 103 15.02 -2.40 8.30
CA GLU A 103 16.43 -2.12 8.58
C GLU A 103 16.72 -0.60 8.55
N SER A 104 17.63 -0.15 7.70
CA SER A 104 17.97 1.27 7.53
C SER A 104 17.20 1.96 6.39
N ILE A 105 16.38 1.24 5.67
CA ILE A 105 15.65 1.72 4.49
C ILE A 105 14.29 2.27 4.91
N VAL A 106 13.98 3.48 4.48
CA VAL A 106 12.75 4.20 4.86
C VAL A 106 11.90 4.46 3.63
N SER A 107 10.62 4.19 3.74
CA SER A 107 9.62 4.47 2.71
C SER A 107 9.42 5.99 2.51
N PRO A 108 9.09 6.45 1.29
CA PRO A 108 8.70 7.83 1.04
C PRO A 108 7.32 8.19 1.63
N VAL A 109 6.47 7.22 1.94
CA VAL A 109 5.11 7.45 2.48
C VAL A 109 5.15 8.09 3.85
N LYS A 110 4.36 9.15 4.03
CA LYS A 110 4.22 9.86 5.30
C LYS A 110 2.94 9.40 6.01
N THR A 111 3.09 8.84 7.20
CA THR A 111 2.00 8.35 8.03
C THR A 111 1.81 9.22 9.27
N PHE A 112 0.59 9.31 9.80
CA PHE A 112 0.28 10.02 11.04
C PHE A 112 0.65 9.20 12.28
N THR A 113 0.60 7.88 12.16
CA THR A 113 0.95 6.94 13.23
C THR A 113 2.08 6.03 12.76
N LEU A 114 2.71 5.35 13.70
CA LEU A 114 3.76 4.39 13.36
C LEU A 114 3.15 3.17 12.66
N ILE A 115 3.37 3.06 11.38
CA ILE A 115 2.86 1.97 10.53
C ILE A 115 4.01 1.47 9.67
N ASN A 116 4.19 0.15 9.65
CA ASN A 116 5.06 -0.52 8.70
C ASN A 116 4.21 -1.40 7.78
N ILE A 117 4.42 -1.27 6.47
CA ILE A 117 3.79 -2.10 5.45
C ILE A 117 4.87 -2.59 4.49
N TYR A 118 4.90 -3.89 4.29
CA TYR A 118 5.83 -4.55 3.41
C TYR A 118 5.07 -5.44 2.43
N GLU A 119 5.49 -5.43 1.18
CA GLU A 119 5.14 -6.44 0.20
C GLU A 119 6.35 -7.35 0.00
N VAL A 120 6.15 -8.64 0.23
CA VAL A 120 7.23 -9.63 0.18
C VAL A 120 6.96 -10.63 -0.93
N TYR A 121 7.94 -10.81 -1.79
CA TYR A 121 7.98 -11.84 -2.80
C TYR A 121 9.11 -12.81 -2.51
N SER A 122 8.81 -14.12 -2.58
CA SER A 122 9.80 -15.17 -2.48
C SER A 122 9.76 -16.05 -3.72
N SER A 123 10.88 -16.23 -4.39
CA SER A 123 11.00 -17.10 -5.57
C SER A 123 11.16 -18.58 -5.21
N GLU A 124 11.61 -18.86 -3.99
CA GLU A 124 11.88 -20.20 -3.46
C GLU A 124 11.56 -20.26 -1.96
N ASN A 125 11.76 -21.42 -1.35
CA ASN A 125 11.69 -21.55 0.10
C ASN A 125 12.77 -20.69 0.78
N SER A 126 12.32 -19.73 1.58
CA SER A 126 13.18 -18.78 2.28
C SER A 126 12.62 -18.47 3.66
N ILE A 127 13.46 -17.96 4.55
CA ILE A 127 13.06 -17.49 5.86
C ILE A 127 13.26 -15.99 5.91
N LEU A 128 12.20 -15.26 6.29
CA LEU A 128 12.25 -13.83 6.54
C LEU A 128 11.94 -13.55 8.00
N GLU A 129 12.83 -12.85 8.67
CA GLU A 129 12.62 -12.35 10.02
C GLU A 129 12.24 -10.85 9.95
N ILE A 130 11.07 -10.50 10.48
CA ILE A 130 10.61 -9.12 10.56
C ILE A 130 10.56 -8.71 12.02
N PRO A 131 11.40 -7.78 12.48
CA PRO A 131 11.35 -7.28 13.85
C PRO A 131 10.05 -6.51 14.08
N LEU A 132 9.30 -6.91 15.10
CA LEU A 132 8.06 -6.25 15.49
C LEU A 132 8.28 -5.41 16.74
N SER A 133 7.77 -4.19 16.74
CA SER A 133 7.78 -3.35 17.93
C SER A 133 6.83 -3.89 18.99
N GLN A 134 7.23 -3.83 20.26
CA GLN A 134 6.37 -4.23 21.36
C GLN A 134 5.05 -3.45 21.36
N GLY A 135 3.94 -4.16 21.48
CA GLY A 135 2.60 -3.57 21.48
C GLY A 135 2.01 -3.30 20.08
N SER A 136 2.73 -3.64 19.01
CA SER A 136 2.17 -3.57 17.66
C SER A 136 1.21 -4.70 17.38
N ASN A 137 0.13 -4.38 16.63
CA ASN A 137 -0.72 -5.38 15.99
C ASN A 137 -0.13 -5.71 14.63
N THR A 138 -0.09 -6.98 14.28
CA THR A 138 0.45 -7.44 13.00
C THR A 138 -0.62 -8.18 12.22
N LEU A 139 -0.75 -7.84 10.95
CA LEU A 139 -1.58 -8.54 9.98
C LEU A 139 -0.68 -9.15 8.91
N PHE A 140 -0.85 -10.42 8.64
CA PHE A 140 -0.24 -11.11 7.52
C PHE A 140 -1.32 -11.51 6.51
N PHE A 141 -1.11 -11.17 5.24
CA PHE A 141 -2.02 -11.50 4.16
C PHE A 141 -1.27 -12.22 3.04
N GLN A 142 -1.66 -13.47 2.77
CA GLN A 142 -1.05 -14.30 1.73
C GLN A 142 -1.76 -14.09 0.40
N LEU A 143 -1.05 -13.53 -0.58
CA LEU A 143 -1.57 -13.33 -1.94
C LEU A 143 -1.47 -14.60 -2.77
N SER A 144 -0.35 -15.30 -2.68
CA SER A 144 -0.11 -16.53 -3.45
C SER A 144 0.89 -17.44 -2.73
N GLY A 145 0.95 -18.70 -3.11
CA GLY A 145 1.90 -19.65 -2.55
C GLY A 145 1.51 -20.18 -1.17
N LYS A 146 2.50 -20.50 -0.37
CA LYS A 146 2.35 -21.03 1.01
C LYS A 146 3.43 -20.43 1.92
N SER A 147 3.05 -20.11 3.14
CA SER A 147 3.97 -19.66 4.20
C SER A 147 3.61 -20.29 5.54
N TRP A 148 4.57 -20.28 6.46
CA TRP A 148 4.41 -20.66 7.85
C TRP A 148 4.83 -19.45 8.70
N ILE A 149 4.03 -19.14 9.72
CA ILE A 149 4.26 -18.01 10.64
C ILE A 149 4.42 -18.56 12.05
#